data_af9866b8778049ad12716f9c8d4db0d5
#
_entry.id   af9866b8778049ad12716f9c8d4db0d5
#
_cell.length_a   1.000
_cell.length_b   1.000
_cell.length_c   1.000
_cell.angle_alpha   90.00
_cell.angle_beta   90.00
_cell.angle_gamma   90.00
#
_symmetry.space_group_name_H-M   'P 1'
#
loop_
_entity.id
_entity.type
_entity.pdbx_description
1 polymer ?
#
loop_
_entity_poly.entity_id
_entity_poly.type
_entity_poly.pdbx_seq_one_letter_code
_entity_poly.pdbx_strand_id
1 'polypeptide(L)'
;MAFKIPESVLVVVHTADLDVLLLERAVQPGFWQSVTGSREPDDADLAATALRELKEETGLAVGTLTDWCLTNRYEIWPQWRARYATGVTHNVEHVFGFLVDRQTVATLDPAEHIAQLWLPWQEAMRKTFSPTNRDAISQLPGRVLERGSTA
;
A
#
# COMPACT_ATOMS: atom_id res chain seq x y z
N MET A 1 16.71 9.97 17.60
CA MET A 1 15.97 9.47 16.42
C MET A 1 14.87 8.51 16.84
N ALA A 2 13.69 8.76 16.35
CA ALA A 2 12.57 7.88 16.66
C ALA A 2 12.65 6.59 15.85
N PHE A 3 12.38 5.46 16.50
CA PHE A 3 12.24 4.20 15.79
C PHE A 3 10.91 4.14 15.04
N LYS A 4 10.85 3.32 14.00
CA LYS A 4 9.60 3.04 13.30
C LYS A 4 8.63 2.32 14.24
N ILE A 5 7.35 2.68 14.16
CA ILE A 5 6.29 1.95 14.83
C ILE A 5 6.03 0.67 14.01
N PRO A 6 5.98 -0.52 14.64
CA PRO A 6 5.78 -1.79 13.92
C PRO A 6 4.31 -2.01 13.54
N GLU A 7 3.71 -1.00 12.97
CA GLU A 7 2.34 -0.97 12.48
C GLU A 7 2.33 -0.15 11.20
N SER A 8 1.83 -0.72 10.11
CA SER A 8 1.89 -0.10 8.80
C SER A 8 0.60 -0.27 8.01
N VAL A 9 0.51 0.43 6.90
CA VAL A 9 -0.58 0.32 5.95
C VAL A 9 -0.08 -0.16 4.60
N LEU A 10 -0.95 -0.85 3.87
CA LEU A 10 -0.80 -1.19 2.47
C LEU A 10 -2.05 -0.66 1.77
N VAL A 11 -1.88 0.22 0.81
CA VAL A 11 -3.01 0.84 0.10
C VAL A 11 -2.99 0.40 -1.36
N VAL A 12 -3.98 -0.38 -1.75
CA VAL A 12 -4.17 -0.80 -3.15
C VAL A 12 -4.95 0.30 -3.86
N VAL A 13 -4.28 1.04 -4.73
CA VAL A 13 -4.89 2.11 -5.54
C VAL A 13 -5.42 1.48 -6.82
N HIS A 14 -6.71 1.63 -7.09
CA HIS A 14 -7.34 0.93 -8.20
C HIS A 14 -8.48 1.72 -8.82
N THR A 15 -8.84 1.33 -10.06
CA THR A 15 -10.03 1.82 -10.74
C THR A 15 -11.19 0.83 -10.56
N ALA A 16 -12.40 1.24 -10.96
CA ALA A 16 -13.56 0.34 -10.97
C ALA A 16 -13.38 -0.84 -11.94
N ASP A 17 -12.57 -0.65 -12.98
CA ASP A 17 -12.25 -1.69 -13.96
C ASP A 17 -11.14 -2.65 -13.50
N LEU A 18 -10.70 -2.53 -12.24
CA LEU A 18 -9.70 -3.40 -11.61
C LEU A 18 -8.28 -3.22 -12.15
N ASP A 19 -7.97 -2.04 -12.66
CA ASP A 19 -6.58 -1.67 -12.92
C ASP A 19 -5.95 -1.19 -11.61
N VAL A 20 -4.70 -1.53 -11.39
CA VAL A 20 -3.98 -1.28 -10.14
C VAL A 20 -2.71 -0.48 -10.41
N LEU A 21 -2.48 0.53 -9.58
CA LEU A 21 -1.26 1.33 -9.63
C LEU A 21 -0.16 0.65 -8.83
N LEU A 22 0.99 0.45 -9.47
CA LEU A 22 2.21 -0.03 -8.81
C LEU A 22 3.33 1.00 -8.94
N LEU A 23 4.16 1.04 -7.93
CA LEU A 23 5.32 1.94 -7.83
C LEU A 23 6.59 1.11 -7.72
N GLU A 24 7.64 1.53 -8.44
CA GLU A 24 8.96 0.88 -8.36
C GLU A 24 9.84 1.55 -7.32
N ARG A 25 10.43 0.77 -6.42
CA ARG A 25 11.26 1.29 -5.32
C ARG A 25 12.58 1.85 -5.84
N ALA A 26 12.94 3.04 -5.38
CA ALA A 26 14.21 3.68 -5.73
C ALA A 26 15.41 2.92 -5.17
N VAL A 27 15.30 2.43 -3.92
CA VAL A 27 16.40 1.74 -3.22
C VAL A 27 16.58 0.29 -3.68
N GLN A 28 15.53 -0.27 -4.30
CA GLN A 28 15.53 -1.64 -4.81
C GLN A 28 14.88 -1.68 -6.18
N PRO A 29 15.59 -1.23 -7.23
CA PRO A 29 15.05 -1.28 -8.60
C PRO A 29 14.59 -2.68 -8.99
N GLY A 30 13.45 -2.74 -9.68
CA GLY A 30 12.80 -4.00 -10.02
C GLY A 30 11.79 -4.48 -8.98
N PHE A 31 11.74 -3.88 -7.79
CA PHE A 31 10.78 -4.20 -6.75
C PHE A 31 9.57 -3.28 -6.86
N TRP A 32 8.45 -3.84 -7.29
CA TRP A 32 7.19 -3.12 -7.48
C TRP A 32 6.23 -3.39 -6.34
N GLN A 33 5.49 -2.37 -5.94
CA GLN A 33 4.57 -2.46 -4.81
C GLN A 33 3.44 -1.44 -4.89
N SER A 34 2.38 -1.70 -4.12
CA SER A 34 1.35 -0.71 -3.81
C SER A 34 1.92 0.32 -2.82
N VAL A 35 1.13 1.32 -2.47
CA VAL A 35 1.52 2.32 -1.47
C VAL A 35 1.68 1.63 -0.11
N THR A 36 2.80 1.87 0.57
CA THR A 36 3.05 1.33 1.91
C THR A 36 3.69 2.38 2.79
N GLY A 37 3.47 2.30 4.08
CA GLY A 37 4.16 3.15 5.03
C GLY A 37 3.80 2.86 6.47
N SER A 38 4.67 3.27 7.38
CA SER A 38 4.49 3.04 8.80
C SER A 38 3.63 4.14 9.42
N ARG A 39 2.86 3.73 10.42
CA ARG A 39 2.12 4.67 11.26
C ARG A 39 3.11 5.60 11.97
N GLU A 40 2.75 6.87 12.08
CA GLU A 40 3.48 7.88 12.85
C GLU A 40 2.69 8.25 14.10
N PRO A 41 3.38 8.73 15.17
CA PRO A 41 2.70 9.08 16.43
C PRO A 41 1.57 10.10 16.27
N ASP A 42 1.69 11.01 15.29
CA ASP A 42 0.70 12.05 15.04
C ASP A 42 -0.49 11.59 14.20
N ASP A 43 -0.44 10.39 13.65
CA ASP A 43 -1.56 9.84 12.89
C ASP A 43 -2.71 9.51 13.85
N ALA A 44 -3.88 10.11 13.61
CA ALA A 44 -5.05 9.94 14.47
C ALA A 44 -5.54 8.49 14.50
N ASP A 45 -5.45 7.82 13.35
CA ASP A 45 -5.81 6.41 13.16
C ASP A 45 -5.10 5.85 11.93
N LEU A 46 -5.35 4.59 11.60
CA LEU A 46 -4.72 3.96 10.44
C LEU A 46 -5.26 4.49 9.11
N ALA A 47 -6.49 4.97 9.07
CA ALA A 47 -7.01 5.64 7.88
C ALA A 47 -6.23 6.92 7.60
N ALA A 48 -5.89 7.67 8.64
CA ALA A 48 -5.04 8.87 8.51
C ALA A 48 -3.64 8.50 8.00
N THR A 49 -3.07 7.41 8.49
CA THR A 49 -1.79 6.88 7.99
C THR A 49 -1.88 6.56 6.50
N ALA A 50 -2.94 5.87 6.09
CA ALA A 50 -3.16 5.49 4.70
C ALA A 50 -3.26 6.72 3.79
N LEU A 51 -4.05 7.72 4.18
CA LEU A 51 -4.21 8.94 3.39
C LEU A 51 -2.90 9.75 3.32
N ARG A 52 -2.16 9.81 4.41
CA ARG A 52 -0.88 10.52 4.45
C ARG A 52 0.14 9.87 3.53
N GLU A 53 0.31 8.57 3.64
CA GLU A 53 1.26 7.83 2.79
C GLU A 53 0.86 7.88 1.32
N LEU A 54 -0.43 7.77 1.03
CA LEU A 54 -0.96 7.89 -0.33
C LEU A 54 -0.57 9.24 -0.94
N LYS A 55 -0.77 10.32 -0.19
CA LYS A 55 -0.44 11.67 -0.65
C LYS A 55 1.06 11.85 -0.82
N GLU A 56 1.87 11.38 0.13
CA GLU A 56 3.33 11.49 0.06
C GLU A 56 3.89 10.72 -1.13
N GLU A 57 3.41 9.51 -1.39
CA GLU A 57 3.97 8.64 -2.43
C GLU A 57 3.40 8.88 -3.82
N THR A 58 2.17 9.39 -3.92
CA THR A 58 1.48 9.52 -5.22
C THR A 58 0.91 10.90 -5.51
N GLY A 59 0.77 11.74 -4.52
CA GLY A 59 0.07 13.03 -4.65
C GLY A 59 -1.45 12.88 -4.78
N LEU A 60 -1.99 11.67 -4.76
CA LEU A 60 -3.43 11.43 -4.91
C LEU A 60 -4.18 11.78 -3.62
N ALA A 61 -5.31 12.45 -3.77
CA ALA A 61 -6.18 12.82 -2.65
C ALA A 61 -7.66 12.66 -2.98
N VAL A 62 -8.02 12.56 -4.26
CA VAL A 62 -9.41 12.46 -4.71
C VAL A 62 -9.74 11.01 -5.03
N GLY A 63 -10.63 10.43 -4.25
CA GLY A 63 -11.03 9.03 -4.39
C GLY A 63 -11.72 8.55 -3.12
N THR A 64 -11.95 7.26 -3.03
CA THR A 64 -12.63 6.65 -1.87
C THR A 64 -11.72 5.64 -1.19
N LEU A 65 -11.34 5.94 0.05
CA LEU A 65 -10.58 5.02 0.89
C LEU A 65 -11.54 4.03 1.57
N THR A 66 -11.22 2.75 1.50
CA THR A 66 -11.97 1.70 2.18
C THR A 66 -11.01 0.85 3.01
N ASP A 67 -11.33 0.69 4.29
CA ASP A 67 -10.62 -0.25 5.16
C ASP A 67 -11.12 -1.66 4.82
N TRP A 68 -10.20 -2.53 4.39
CA TRP A 68 -10.57 -3.90 4.03
C TRP A 68 -10.69 -4.82 5.24
N CYS A 69 -10.41 -4.32 6.44
CA CYS A 69 -10.41 -5.12 7.66
C CYS A 69 -9.56 -6.39 7.54
N LEU A 70 -8.46 -6.26 6.82
CA LEU A 70 -7.50 -7.32 6.56
C LEU A 70 -6.17 -6.90 7.17
N THR A 71 -5.62 -7.76 8.02
CA THR A 71 -4.31 -7.52 8.64
C THR A 71 -3.39 -8.67 8.34
N ASN A 72 -2.10 -8.35 8.17
CA ASN A 72 -1.04 -9.30 7.99
C ASN A 72 0.03 -9.06 9.05
N ARG A 73 0.37 -10.09 9.81
CA ARG A 73 1.48 -10.03 10.75
C ARG A 73 2.63 -10.82 10.15
N TYR A 74 3.75 -10.15 9.93
CA TYR A 74 4.91 -10.81 9.33
C TYR A 74 6.20 -10.44 10.05
N GLU A 75 7.18 -11.34 9.92
CA GLU A 75 8.51 -11.11 10.46
C GLU A 75 9.25 -10.08 9.61
N ILE A 76 9.83 -9.10 10.28
CA ILE A 76 10.62 -8.05 9.60
C ILE A 76 11.93 -8.68 9.13
N TRP A 77 12.29 -8.43 7.86
CA TRP A 77 13.57 -8.91 7.33
C TRP A 77 14.73 -8.41 8.20
N PRO A 78 15.72 -9.28 8.50
CA PRO A 78 16.81 -8.91 9.40
C PRO A 78 17.52 -7.61 9.04
N GLN A 79 17.69 -7.32 7.75
CA GLN A 79 18.36 -6.11 7.28
C GLN A 79 17.58 -4.84 7.60
N TRP A 80 16.29 -4.93 7.93
CA TRP A 80 15.45 -3.78 8.24
C TRP A 80 15.15 -3.63 9.73
N ARG A 81 15.53 -4.60 10.57
CA ARG A 81 15.22 -4.57 12.01
C ARG A 81 15.86 -3.41 12.75
N ALA A 82 16.98 -2.90 12.25
CA ALA A 82 17.66 -1.75 12.87
C ALA A 82 16.79 -0.47 12.88
N ARG A 83 15.77 -0.41 12.03
CA ARG A 83 14.85 0.74 11.97
C ARG A 83 13.86 0.75 13.14
N TYR A 84 13.76 -0.34 13.88
CA TYR A 84 12.80 -0.56 14.96
C TYR A 84 13.50 -0.65 16.29
N ALA A 85 12.73 -0.47 17.38
CA ALA A 85 13.28 -0.63 18.72
C ALA A 85 13.80 -2.06 18.96
N THR A 86 14.76 -2.20 19.84
CA THR A 86 15.31 -3.51 20.20
C THR A 86 14.20 -4.45 20.67
N GLY A 87 14.20 -5.68 20.12
CA GLY A 87 13.21 -6.69 20.48
C GLY A 87 12.00 -6.72 19.53
N VAL A 88 11.83 -5.71 18.67
CA VAL A 88 10.77 -5.72 17.66
C VAL A 88 11.18 -6.64 16.50
N THR A 89 10.40 -7.69 16.27
CA THR A 89 10.68 -8.69 15.23
C THR A 89 9.59 -8.77 14.17
N HIS A 90 8.37 -8.32 14.48
CA HIS A 90 7.21 -8.43 13.59
C HIS A 90 6.55 -7.09 13.39
N ASN A 91 5.96 -6.92 12.20
CA ASN A 91 5.14 -5.77 11.84
C ASN A 91 3.71 -6.23 11.59
N VAL A 92 2.74 -5.40 11.92
CA VAL A 92 1.33 -5.63 11.58
C VAL A 92 0.95 -4.66 10.47
N GLU A 93 0.56 -5.20 9.33
CA GLU A 93 0.17 -4.44 8.15
C GLU A 93 -1.35 -4.45 8.00
N HIS A 94 -1.95 -3.27 7.85
CA HIS A 94 -3.38 -3.09 7.66
C HIS A 94 -3.65 -2.71 6.20
N VAL A 95 -4.55 -3.43 5.54
CA VAL A 95 -4.81 -3.29 4.11
C VAL A 95 -6.01 -2.39 3.85
N PHE A 96 -5.82 -1.44 2.94
CA PHE A 96 -6.85 -0.51 2.47
C PHE A 96 -6.92 -0.56 0.95
N GLY A 97 -8.09 -0.23 0.41
CA GLY A 97 -8.26 0.07 -1.01
C GLY A 97 -8.51 1.55 -1.20
N PHE A 98 -8.01 2.12 -2.29
CA PHE A 98 -8.31 3.49 -2.68
C PHE A 98 -8.81 3.50 -4.12
N LEU A 99 -10.11 3.76 -4.28
CA LEU A 99 -10.79 3.78 -5.58
C LEU A 99 -10.64 5.16 -6.21
N VAL A 100 -10.10 5.21 -7.41
CA VAL A 100 -10.00 6.43 -8.23
C VAL A 100 -10.87 6.29 -9.48
N ASP A 101 -11.30 7.42 -10.05
CA ASP A 101 -12.20 7.43 -11.22
C ASP A 101 -11.55 6.86 -12.47
N ARG A 102 -10.24 7.03 -12.62
CA ARG A 102 -9.48 6.63 -13.80
C ARG A 102 -8.02 6.47 -13.47
N GLN A 103 -7.27 5.86 -14.38
CA GLN A 103 -5.82 5.80 -14.28
C GLN A 103 -5.27 7.23 -14.27
N THR A 104 -4.80 7.66 -13.12
CA THR A 104 -4.25 9.01 -12.92
C THR A 104 -2.74 8.89 -12.77
N VAL A 105 -2.00 9.80 -13.43
CA VAL A 105 -0.55 9.86 -13.26
C VAL A 105 -0.23 10.36 -11.88
N ALA A 106 0.54 9.57 -11.12
CA ALA A 106 0.97 9.92 -9.79
C ALA A 106 2.15 10.89 -9.82
N THR A 107 2.24 11.74 -8.81
CA THR A 107 3.42 12.58 -8.57
C THR A 107 4.30 11.84 -7.56
N LEU A 108 5.42 11.31 -8.03
CA LEU A 108 6.31 10.48 -7.22
C LEU A 108 7.32 11.31 -6.44
N ASP A 109 7.68 10.80 -5.25
CA ASP A 109 8.87 11.26 -4.54
C ASP A 109 10.05 10.43 -5.10
N PRO A 110 10.97 11.03 -5.85
CA PRO A 110 12.06 10.29 -6.49
C PRO A 110 13.04 9.67 -5.50
N ALA A 111 13.05 10.09 -4.25
CA ALA A 111 13.86 9.46 -3.21
C ALA A 111 13.30 8.09 -2.82
N GLU A 112 12.01 7.85 -3.01
CA GLU A 112 11.35 6.61 -2.63
C GLU A 112 10.96 5.75 -3.82
N HIS A 113 10.46 6.35 -4.90
CA HIS A 113 9.97 5.64 -6.08
C HIS A 113 10.43 6.29 -7.37
N ILE A 114 10.85 5.47 -8.34
CA ILE A 114 11.43 5.94 -9.60
C ILE A 114 10.53 5.71 -10.81
N ALA A 115 9.46 4.91 -10.68
CA ALA A 115 8.56 4.63 -11.80
C ALA A 115 7.18 4.22 -11.30
N GLN A 116 6.20 4.33 -12.17
CA GLN A 116 4.81 3.94 -11.91
C GLN A 116 4.23 3.21 -13.09
N LEU A 117 3.33 2.26 -12.82
CA LEU A 117 2.60 1.51 -13.83
C LEU A 117 1.16 1.30 -13.39
N TRP A 118 0.23 1.42 -14.33
CA TRP A 118 -1.12 0.92 -14.17
C TRP A 118 -1.24 -0.40 -14.91
N LEU A 119 -1.63 -1.46 -14.21
CA LEU A 119 -1.78 -2.80 -14.78
C LEU A 119 -3.12 -3.42 -14.39
N PRO A 120 -3.70 -4.27 -15.25
CA PRO A 120 -4.82 -5.11 -14.83
C PRO A 120 -4.42 -5.89 -13.57
N TRP A 121 -5.38 -6.14 -12.68
CA TRP A 121 -5.09 -6.68 -11.36
C TRP A 121 -4.29 -7.99 -11.38
N GLN A 122 -4.54 -8.87 -12.37
CA GLN A 122 -3.80 -10.14 -12.49
C GLN A 122 -2.30 -9.90 -12.78
N GLU A 123 -2.02 -8.97 -13.67
CA GLU A 123 -0.64 -8.61 -13.99
C GLU A 123 0.03 -7.86 -12.85
N ALA A 124 -0.71 -6.97 -12.18
CA ALA A 124 -0.22 -6.26 -11.01
C ALA A 124 0.15 -7.24 -9.90
N MET A 125 -0.72 -8.23 -9.65
CA MET A 125 -0.50 -9.27 -8.66
C MET A 125 0.81 -10.02 -8.91
N ARG A 126 1.06 -10.38 -10.17
CA ARG A 126 2.29 -11.12 -10.54
C ARG A 126 3.55 -10.26 -10.46
N LYS A 127 3.42 -8.96 -10.61
CA LYS A 127 4.55 -8.03 -10.64
C LYS A 127 5.02 -7.61 -9.26
N THR A 128 4.17 -7.65 -8.24
CA THR A 128 4.55 -7.27 -6.89
C THR A 128 5.56 -8.24 -6.28
N PHE A 129 6.53 -7.70 -5.53
CA PHE A 129 7.54 -8.53 -4.88
C PHE A 129 7.08 -9.10 -3.54
N SER A 130 6.13 -8.46 -2.87
CA SER A 130 5.68 -8.84 -1.53
C SER A 130 4.52 -9.84 -1.58
N PRO A 131 4.59 -10.95 -0.82
CA PRO A 131 3.48 -11.90 -0.75
C PRO A 131 2.18 -11.30 -0.23
N THR A 132 2.24 -10.40 0.77
CA THR A 132 1.04 -9.77 1.31
C THR A 132 0.42 -8.79 0.32
N ASN A 133 1.22 -8.10 -0.47
CA ASN A 133 0.74 -7.22 -1.52
C ASN A 133 0.06 -8.03 -2.64
N ARG A 134 0.66 -9.14 -3.03
CA ARG A 134 0.07 -10.06 -4.01
C ARG A 134 -1.28 -10.58 -3.53
N ASP A 135 -1.34 -11.03 -2.28
CA ASP A 135 -2.58 -11.51 -1.67
C ASP A 135 -3.66 -10.43 -1.65
N ALA A 136 -3.31 -9.21 -1.25
CA ALA A 136 -4.26 -8.09 -1.22
C ALA A 136 -4.85 -7.82 -2.61
N ILE A 137 -4.00 -7.74 -3.63
CA ILE A 137 -4.46 -7.50 -5.01
C ILE A 137 -5.36 -8.64 -5.48
N SER A 138 -5.07 -9.88 -5.11
CA SER A 138 -5.89 -11.04 -5.48
C SER A 138 -7.32 -10.94 -4.95
N GLN A 139 -7.54 -10.20 -3.87
CA GLN A 139 -8.85 -10.02 -3.26
C GLN A 139 -9.66 -8.88 -3.91
N LEU A 140 -9.02 -8.05 -4.73
CA LEU A 140 -9.65 -6.86 -5.29
C LEU A 140 -10.99 -7.12 -5.99
N PRO A 141 -11.13 -8.14 -6.88
CA PRO A 141 -12.41 -8.39 -7.53
C PRO A 141 -13.55 -8.65 -6.55
N GLY A 142 -13.29 -9.44 -5.49
CA GLY A 142 -14.29 -9.72 -4.45
C GLY A 142 -14.67 -8.47 -3.66
N ARG A 143 -13.70 -7.61 -3.36
CA ARG A 143 -13.94 -6.37 -2.62
C ARG A 143 -14.82 -5.40 -3.41
N VAL A 144 -14.59 -5.29 -4.71
CA VAL A 144 -15.40 -4.42 -5.58
C VAL A 144 -16.81 -4.95 -5.73
N LEU A 145 -16.99 -6.28 -5.88
CA LEU A 145 -18.32 -6.92 -5.96
C LEU A 145 -19.12 -6.72 -4.67
N GLU A 146 -18.50 -6.86 -3.50
CA GLU A 146 -19.17 -6.63 -2.21
C GLU A 146 -19.74 -5.22 -2.13
N ARG A 147 -18.99 -4.20 -2.58
CA ARG A 147 -19.45 -2.83 -2.60
C ARG A 147 -20.62 -2.64 -3.57
N GLY A 148 -20.58 -3.29 -4.72
CA GLY A 148 -21.68 -3.25 -5.70
C GLY A 148 -22.96 -3.90 -5.19
N SER A 149 -22.85 -4.95 -4.39
CA SER A 149 -24.02 -5.69 -3.89
C SER A 149 -24.71 -5.00 -2.72
N THR A 150 -24.08 -4.03 -2.08
CA THR A 150 -24.65 -3.27 -0.97
C THR A 150 -25.33 -1.97 -1.40
N ALA A 151 -25.35 -1.71 -2.68
CA ALA A 151 -26.01 -0.51 -3.23
C ALA A 151 -27.53 -0.60 -3.20
#